data_8b173d3aeb1fcbb95e2d153c76da7b15
#
_entry.id   8b173d3aeb1fcbb95e2d153c76da7b15
#
_cell.length_a   1.000
_cell.length_b   1.000
_cell.length_c   1.000
_cell.angle_alpha   90.00
_cell.angle_beta   90.00
_cell.angle_gamma   90.00
#
_symmetry.space_group_name_H-M   'P 1'
#
loop_
_entity.id
_entity.type
_entity.pdbx_description
1 polymer ?
#
loop_
_entity_poly.entity_id
_entity_poly.type
_entity_poly.pdbx_seq_one_letter_code
_entity_poly.pdbx_strand_id
1 'polypeptide(L)'
;MDIDIVDLDHVAVRVSDLDAALEFYHDLLGMEIRDRQRYEQGEVPYVAVVAGGRHIHLVPTDEPIDVSSGHLCLLVRSGEMETEAEIEALIEELRAAGVTVEDGEPYERYGAYGRDWAVYVRDPDGRRVELKLH
;
A
#
# COMPACT_ATOMS: atom_id res chain seq x y z
N MET A 1 -28.72 4.12 -16.35
CA MET A 1 -27.72 3.29 -17.04
C MET A 1 -27.51 2.04 -16.19
N ASP A 2 -27.63 0.88 -16.81
CA ASP A 2 -27.53 -0.40 -16.09
C ASP A 2 -26.09 -0.94 -16.21
N ILE A 3 -25.23 -0.39 -15.38
CA ILE A 3 -23.85 -0.87 -15.24
C ILE A 3 -23.77 -1.57 -13.89
N ASP A 4 -23.37 -2.84 -13.88
CA ASP A 4 -23.18 -3.61 -12.66
C ASP A 4 -21.69 -3.63 -12.28
N ILE A 5 -21.28 -2.70 -11.43
CA ILE A 5 -19.91 -2.61 -10.94
C ILE A 5 -19.74 -3.64 -9.82
N VAL A 6 -19.00 -4.70 -10.10
CA VAL A 6 -18.87 -5.85 -9.21
C VAL A 6 -17.65 -5.81 -8.30
N ASP A 7 -16.60 -5.09 -8.67
CA ASP A 7 -15.38 -5.01 -7.85
C ASP A 7 -14.44 -3.90 -8.35
N LEU A 8 -13.38 -3.67 -7.59
CA LEU A 8 -12.22 -2.90 -8.01
C LEU A 8 -11.19 -3.88 -8.58
N ASP A 9 -10.76 -3.69 -9.82
CA ASP A 9 -9.74 -4.54 -10.47
C ASP A 9 -8.32 -4.12 -10.03
N HIS A 10 -7.95 -2.89 -10.29
CA HIS A 10 -6.65 -2.34 -9.95
C HIS A 10 -6.71 -0.83 -9.78
N VAL A 11 -5.69 -0.28 -9.14
CA VAL A 11 -5.35 1.13 -9.17
C VAL A 11 -3.96 1.28 -9.77
N ALA A 12 -3.72 2.35 -10.51
CA ALA A 12 -2.41 2.67 -11.04
C ALA A 12 -1.86 3.87 -10.27
N VAL A 13 -0.62 3.75 -9.80
CA VAL A 13 0.09 4.85 -9.13
C VAL A 13 1.43 5.07 -9.83
N ARG A 14 1.84 6.32 -9.94
CA ARG A 14 3.13 6.68 -10.52
C ARG A 14 4.21 6.60 -9.46
N VAL A 15 5.37 6.10 -9.85
CA VAL A 15 6.54 5.98 -8.98
C VAL A 15 7.76 6.58 -9.69
N SER A 16 8.61 7.27 -8.94
CA SER A 16 9.82 7.89 -9.49
C SER A 16 10.94 6.87 -9.68
N ASP A 17 10.97 5.85 -8.83
CA ASP A 17 11.98 4.80 -8.83
C ASP A 17 11.29 3.46 -8.58
N LEU A 18 11.21 2.63 -9.62
CA LEU A 18 10.53 1.34 -9.53
C LEU A 18 11.21 0.40 -8.54
N ASP A 19 12.54 0.37 -8.50
CA ASP A 19 13.27 -0.51 -7.58
C ASP A 19 13.01 -0.11 -6.12
N ALA A 20 13.00 1.18 -5.81
CA ALA A 20 12.66 1.66 -4.48
C ALA A 20 11.22 1.35 -4.11
N ALA A 21 10.29 1.49 -5.05
CA ALA A 21 8.89 1.13 -4.83
C ALA A 21 8.71 -0.37 -4.54
N LEU A 22 9.39 -1.22 -5.29
CA LEU A 22 9.33 -2.67 -5.08
C LEU A 22 9.98 -3.07 -3.75
N GLU A 23 11.07 -2.42 -3.36
CA GLU A 23 11.66 -2.63 -2.03
C GLU A 23 10.65 -2.32 -0.92
N PHE A 24 9.90 -1.24 -1.05
CA PHE A 24 8.87 -0.87 -0.07
C PHE A 24 7.67 -1.83 -0.10
N TYR A 25 7.01 -1.99 -1.24
CA TYR A 25 5.77 -2.77 -1.31
C TYR A 25 6.01 -4.28 -1.24
N HIS A 26 7.06 -4.78 -1.87
CA HIS A 26 7.37 -6.21 -1.88
C HIS A 26 8.26 -6.62 -0.72
N ASP A 27 9.46 -6.04 -0.60
CA ASP A 27 10.44 -6.50 0.39
C ASP A 27 10.01 -6.17 1.82
N LEU A 28 9.53 -4.95 2.07
CA LEU A 28 9.12 -4.52 3.41
C LEU A 28 7.68 -4.94 3.74
N LEU A 29 6.72 -4.66 2.87
CA LEU A 29 5.32 -4.96 3.14
C LEU A 29 4.90 -6.39 2.75
N GLY A 30 5.75 -7.13 2.05
CA GLY A 30 5.50 -8.53 1.72
C GLY A 30 4.47 -8.77 0.61
N MET A 31 4.17 -7.76 -0.22
CA MET A 31 3.22 -7.91 -1.31
C MET A 31 3.84 -8.69 -2.47
N GLU A 32 3.05 -9.57 -3.08
CA GLU A 32 3.50 -10.38 -4.21
C GLU A 32 3.66 -9.53 -5.47
N ILE A 33 4.71 -9.77 -6.25
CA ILE A 33 4.95 -9.10 -7.53
C ILE A 33 4.26 -9.86 -8.66
N ARG A 34 3.67 -9.11 -9.61
CA ARG A 34 3.09 -9.62 -10.85
C ARG A 34 3.58 -8.82 -12.04
N ASP A 35 3.62 -9.46 -13.21
CA ASP A 35 3.88 -8.83 -14.51
C ASP A 35 5.28 -8.23 -14.70
N ARG A 36 6.24 -8.56 -13.82
CA ARG A 36 7.62 -8.06 -13.97
C ARG A 36 8.21 -8.43 -15.33
N GLN A 37 8.03 -9.69 -15.77
CA GLN A 37 8.57 -10.14 -17.05
C GLN A 37 7.92 -9.39 -18.21
N ARG A 38 6.61 -9.18 -18.18
CA ARG A 38 5.91 -8.40 -19.21
C ARG A 38 6.40 -6.95 -19.26
N TYR A 39 6.67 -6.35 -18.11
CA TYR A 39 7.26 -5.03 -18.03
C TYR A 39 8.66 -5.00 -18.67
N GLU A 40 9.51 -5.96 -18.34
CA GLU A 40 10.87 -6.05 -18.88
C GLU A 40 10.88 -6.28 -20.40
N GLN A 41 9.87 -6.96 -20.93
CA GLN A 41 9.69 -7.19 -22.37
C GLN A 41 9.01 -6.02 -23.08
N GLY A 42 8.61 -4.98 -22.37
CA GLY A 42 7.95 -3.82 -22.94
C GLY A 42 6.47 -4.03 -23.28
N GLU A 43 5.85 -5.10 -22.79
CA GLU A 43 4.44 -5.41 -23.06
C GLU A 43 3.49 -4.54 -22.24
N VAL A 44 3.90 -4.15 -21.03
CA VAL A 44 3.11 -3.30 -20.12
C VAL A 44 3.99 -2.21 -19.51
N PRO A 45 3.42 -1.04 -19.15
CA PRO A 45 4.20 0.08 -18.61
C PRO A 45 4.36 0.04 -17.09
N TYR A 46 4.08 -1.09 -16.44
CA TYR A 46 4.04 -1.18 -14.98
C TYR A 46 4.56 -2.54 -14.50
N VAL A 47 4.94 -2.59 -13.22
CA VAL A 47 5.01 -3.83 -12.44
C VAL A 47 3.88 -3.77 -11.42
N ALA A 48 3.15 -4.86 -11.24
CA ALA A 48 2.04 -4.92 -10.30
C ALA A 48 2.47 -5.52 -8.96
N VAL A 49 1.86 -5.03 -7.87
CA VAL A 49 1.90 -5.70 -6.57
C VAL A 49 0.47 -6.10 -6.19
N VAL A 50 0.35 -7.24 -5.53
CA VAL A 50 -0.95 -7.85 -5.25
C VAL A 50 -1.46 -7.45 -3.88
N ALA A 51 -2.70 -6.96 -3.85
CA ALA A 51 -3.44 -6.65 -2.64
C ALA A 51 -4.73 -7.48 -2.62
N GLY A 52 -4.69 -8.66 -2.03
CA GLY A 52 -5.80 -9.61 -2.08
C GLY A 52 -6.09 -10.06 -3.51
N GLY A 53 -7.30 -9.86 -4.00
CA GLY A 53 -7.67 -10.15 -5.39
C GLY A 53 -7.49 -8.99 -6.36
N ARG A 54 -6.87 -7.88 -5.93
CA ARG A 54 -6.69 -6.66 -6.73
C ARG A 54 -5.23 -6.35 -6.86
N HIS A 55 -4.90 -5.53 -7.86
CA HIS A 55 -3.51 -5.14 -8.11
C HIS A 55 -3.32 -3.64 -7.89
N ILE A 56 -2.10 -3.28 -7.50
CA ILE A 56 -1.60 -1.92 -7.59
C ILE A 56 -0.56 -1.92 -8.70
N HIS A 57 -0.80 -1.16 -9.75
CA HIS A 57 0.15 -1.00 -10.86
C HIS A 57 1.12 0.12 -10.54
N LEU A 58 2.39 -0.21 -10.41
CA LEU A 58 3.47 0.75 -10.18
C LEU A 58 4.01 1.19 -11.53
N VAL A 59 3.71 2.42 -11.93
CA VAL A 59 4.05 2.95 -13.25
C VAL A 59 5.23 3.90 -13.12
N PRO A 60 6.45 3.53 -13.57
CA PRO A 60 7.60 4.43 -13.51
C PRO A 60 7.38 5.68 -14.36
N THR A 61 7.80 6.83 -13.85
CA THR A 61 7.73 8.10 -14.56
C THR A 61 8.91 8.98 -14.20
N ASP A 62 9.38 9.79 -15.18
CA ASP A 62 10.37 10.84 -14.96
C ASP A 62 9.73 12.19 -14.63
N GLU A 63 8.40 12.27 -14.70
CA GLU A 63 7.66 13.50 -14.40
C GLU A 63 7.48 13.67 -12.89
N PRO A 64 7.32 14.93 -12.40
CA PRO A 64 7.00 15.17 -11.00
C PRO A 64 5.72 14.47 -10.58
N ILE A 65 5.72 13.90 -9.38
CA ILE A 65 4.59 13.18 -8.82
C ILE A 65 3.97 14.03 -7.71
N ASP A 66 2.67 14.29 -7.79
CA ASP A 66 1.91 14.93 -6.73
C ASP A 66 1.28 13.88 -5.83
N VAL A 67 1.75 13.79 -4.60
CA VAL A 67 1.25 12.87 -3.57
C VAL A 67 0.57 13.62 -2.42
N SER A 68 0.25 14.91 -2.61
CA SER A 68 -0.27 15.78 -1.56
C SER A 68 -1.71 15.44 -1.14
N SER A 69 -2.45 14.73 -1.97
CA SER A 69 -3.83 14.36 -1.69
C SER A 69 -4.08 12.88 -1.95
N GLY A 70 -5.04 12.32 -1.22
CA GLY A 70 -5.38 10.91 -1.32
C GLY A 70 -4.39 10.00 -0.62
N HIS A 71 -4.76 8.74 -0.51
CA HIS A 71 -3.92 7.70 0.04
C HIS A 71 -4.40 6.33 -0.42
N LEU A 72 -3.50 5.34 -0.31
CA LEU A 72 -3.86 3.93 -0.43
C LEU A 72 -4.13 3.40 0.97
N CYS A 73 -5.15 2.58 1.14
CA CYS A 73 -5.37 1.85 2.38
C CYS A 73 -5.26 0.36 2.10
N LEU A 74 -4.31 -0.28 2.78
CA LEU A 74 -4.08 -1.72 2.69
C LEU A 74 -4.63 -2.38 3.94
N LEU A 75 -5.41 -3.42 3.74
CA LEU A 75 -5.97 -4.20 4.83
C LEU A 75 -4.93 -5.21 5.31
N VAL A 76 -4.58 -5.14 6.58
CA VAL A 76 -3.63 -6.04 7.23
C VAL A 76 -4.42 -7.00 8.10
N ARG A 77 -4.19 -8.30 7.93
CA ARG A 77 -4.85 -9.31 8.75
C ARG A 77 -4.45 -9.15 10.20
N SER A 78 -5.42 -8.95 11.08
CA SER A 78 -5.18 -8.97 12.52
C SER A 78 -4.99 -10.41 13.01
N GLY A 79 -4.16 -10.57 14.05
CA GLY A 79 -3.92 -11.85 14.69
C GLY A 79 -4.88 -12.10 15.85
N GLU A 80 -4.40 -12.82 16.86
CA GLU A 80 -5.17 -13.19 18.04
C GLU A 80 -5.03 -12.20 19.19
N MET A 81 -4.13 -11.21 19.06
CA MET A 81 -3.91 -10.19 20.09
C MET A 81 -4.99 -9.12 20.08
N GLU A 82 -5.06 -8.36 21.15
CA GLU A 82 -5.83 -7.11 21.16
C GLU A 82 -5.32 -6.19 20.03
N THR A 83 -6.22 -5.66 19.23
CA THR A 83 -5.86 -4.91 18.03
C THR A 83 -5.01 -3.67 18.30
N GLU A 84 -5.21 -3.01 19.45
CA GLU A 84 -4.38 -1.88 19.87
C GLU A 84 -2.93 -2.31 20.10
N ALA A 85 -2.71 -3.44 20.77
CA ALA A 85 -1.36 -3.98 20.98
C ALA A 85 -0.71 -4.41 19.68
N GLU A 86 -1.48 -4.97 18.75
CA GLU A 86 -0.99 -5.37 17.43
C GLU A 86 -0.53 -4.16 16.61
N ILE A 87 -1.32 -3.07 16.61
CA ILE A 87 -0.94 -1.88 15.83
C ILE A 87 0.30 -1.20 16.43
N GLU A 88 0.45 -1.18 17.75
CA GLU A 88 1.65 -0.66 18.41
C GLU A 88 2.89 -1.49 18.06
N ALA A 89 2.77 -2.82 18.08
CA ALA A 89 3.86 -3.71 17.68
C ALA A 89 4.23 -3.52 16.19
N LEU A 90 3.24 -3.35 15.33
CA LEU A 90 3.44 -3.08 13.91
C LEU A 90 4.19 -1.76 13.69
N ILE A 91 3.83 -0.71 14.42
CA ILE A 91 4.50 0.59 14.35
C ILE A 91 5.98 0.45 14.72
N GLU A 92 6.28 -0.24 15.81
CA GLU A 92 7.68 -0.46 16.21
C GLU A 92 8.47 -1.25 15.17
N GLU A 93 7.87 -2.28 14.60
CA GLU A 93 8.48 -3.09 13.56
C GLU A 93 8.76 -2.28 12.29
N LEU A 94 7.80 -1.45 11.86
CA LEU A 94 7.96 -0.58 10.71
C LEU A 94 9.08 0.45 10.92
N ARG A 95 9.12 1.07 12.09
CA ARG A 95 10.20 2.03 12.43
C ARG A 95 11.56 1.35 12.47
N ALA A 96 11.64 0.17 13.03
CA ALA A 96 12.88 -0.62 13.07
C ALA A 96 13.36 -1.00 11.66
N ALA A 97 12.45 -1.18 10.72
CA ALA A 97 12.75 -1.45 9.32
C ALA A 97 13.08 -0.19 8.51
N GLY A 98 13.07 1.00 9.13
CA GLY A 98 13.39 2.26 8.47
C GLY A 98 12.21 2.90 7.72
N VAL A 99 11.00 2.41 7.92
CA VAL A 99 9.80 3.01 7.32
C VAL A 99 9.41 4.28 8.07
N THR A 100 9.09 5.33 7.33
CA THR A 100 8.57 6.56 7.91
C THR A 100 7.12 6.36 8.34
N VAL A 101 6.90 6.40 9.65
CA VAL A 101 5.56 6.32 10.25
C VAL A 101 5.14 7.72 10.64
N GLU A 102 3.92 8.14 10.29
CA GLU A 102 3.42 9.45 10.66
C GLU A 102 3.37 9.62 12.19
N ASP A 103 3.67 10.83 12.66
CA ASP A 103 3.65 11.15 14.08
C ASP A 103 2.25 11.04 14.63
N GLY A 104 2.19 10.70 15.91
CA GLY A 104 0.96 10.59 16.66
C GLY A 104 0.68 9.17 17.07
N GLU A 105 -0.46 9.00 17.70
CA GLU A 105 -0.94 7.71 18.15
C GLU A 105 -1.64 6.97 17.02
N PRO A 106 -1.69 5.62 17.06
CA PRO A 106 -2.53 4.89 16.13
C PRO A 106 -3.98 5.34 16.29
N TYR A 107 -4.71 5.31 15.20
CA TYR A 107 -6.09 5.81 15.15
C TYR A 107 -7.06 4.72 14.79
N GLU A 108 -8.25 4.79 15.37
CA GLU A 108 -9.39 4.03 14.86
C GLU A 108 -9.99 4.77 13.66
N ARG A 109 -10.17 4.05 12.54
CA ARG A 109 -10.67 4.61 11.28
C ARG A 109 -11.75 3.72 10.70
N TYR A 110 -12.74 4.35 10.08
CA TYR A 110 -13.74 3.65 9.30
C TYR A 110 -13.20 3.29 7.93
N GLY A 111 -13.63 2.14 7.43
CA GLY A 111 -13.31 1.65 6.10
C GLY A 111 -14.36 0.64 5.63
N ALA A 112 -14.03 -0.12 4.57
CA ALA A 112 -14.97 -1.05 3.97
C ALA A 112 -15.48 -2.15 4.94
N TYR A 113 -14.67 -2.50 5.93
CA TYR A 113 -14.97 -3.56 6.89
C TYR A 113 -15.30 -3.05 8.30
N GLY A 114 -15.56 -1.75 8.44
CA GLY A 114 -15.93 -1.13 9.70
C GLY A 114 -14.84 -0.28 10.30
N ARG A 115 -14.88 -0.12 11.63
CA ARG A 115 -13.96 0.74 12.37
C ARG A 115 -12.89 -0.11 13.03
N ASP A 116 -11.63 0.10 12.61
CA ASP A 116 -10.47 -0.63 13.12
C ASP A 116 -9.27 0.29 13.27
N TRP A 117 -8.26 -0.20 13.98
CA TRP A 117 -7.01 0.52 14.18
C TRP A 117 -6.21 0.61 12.89
N ALA A 118 -5.62 1.77 12.66
CA ALA A 118 -4.83 2.06 11.48
C ALA A 118 -3.59 2.91 11.82
N VAL A 119 -2.58 2.80 10.96
CA VAL A 119 -1.38 3.64 11.00
C VAL A 119 -1.09 4.13 9.59
N TYR A 120 -0.54 5.33 9.48
CA TYR A 120 -0.13 5.92 8.21
C TYR A 120 1.39 5.88 8.07
N VAL A 121 1.84 5.39 6.93
CA VAL A 121 3.25 5.36 6.56
C VAL A 121 3.46 6.07 5.24
N ARG A 122 4.71 6.35 4.88
CA ARG A 122 5.08 6.97 3.60
C ARG A 122 5.85 5.97 2.75
N ASP A 123 5.47 5.88 1.48
CA ASP A 123 6.25 5.13 0.50
C ASP A 123 7.48 5.97 0.05
N PRO A 124 8.37 5.43 -0.82
CA PRO A 124 9.56 6.18 -1.25
C PRO A 124 9.29 7.51 -1.93
N ASP A 125 8.12 7.70 -2.55
CA ASP A 125 7.71 8.96 -3.16
C ASP A 125 7.02 9.91 -2.18
N GLY A 126 6.90 9.52 -0.91
CA GLY A 126 6.17 10.28 0.10
C GLY A 126 4.65 10.08 0.06
N ARG A 127 4.18 9.13 -0.75
CA ARG A 127 2.76 8.79 -0.82
C ARG A 127 2.29 8.22 0.50
N ARG A 128 1.13 8.69 0.94
CA ARG A 128 0.51 8.21 2.16
C ARG A 128 -0.09 6.82 1.94
N VAL A 129 0.30 5.88 2.78
CA VAL A 129 -0.24 4.52 2.79
C VAL A 129 -0.80 4.24 4.18
N GLU A 130 -2.07 3.92 4.24
CA GLU A 130 -2.72 3.51 5.47
C GLU A 130 -2.64 1.99 5.59
N LEU A 131 -2.19 1.51 6.75
CA LEU A 131 -2.21 0.09 7.08
C LEU A 131 -3.29 -0.09 8.14
N LYS A 132 -4.35 -0.77 7.79
CA LYS A 132 -5.53 -0.92 8.65
C LYS A 132 -5.70 -2.38 9.04
N LEU A 133 -5.80 -2.64 10.34
CA LEU A 133 -6.07 -3.99 10.84
C LEU A 133 -7.53 -4.40 10.65
N HIS A 134 -7.72 -5.68 10.40
CA HIS A 134 -9.07 -6.27 10.35
C HIS A 134 -9.04 -7.75 10.68
#